data_a678d8d919999c01ef179e0c15d19ff8
#
_entry.id   a678d8d919999c01ef179e0c15d19ff8
#
_cell.length_a   1.000
_cell.length_b   1.000
_cell.length_c   1.000
_cell.angle_alpha   90.00
_cell.angle_beta   90.00
_cell.angle_gamma   90.00
#
_symmetry.space_group_name_H-M   'P 1'
#
loop_
_entity.id
_entity.type
_entity.pdbx_description
1 polymer ?
#
loop_
_entity_poly.entity_id
_entity_poly.type
_entity_poly.pdbx_seq_one_letter_code
_entity_poly.pdbx_strand_id
1 'polypeptide(L)'
;MQPLLLTTSEGEAIVNRPERELRILCDHDWLHVTWTRHAEGQRGAEPHIHLHHVDGFFVLAGRMALRVGPELEPVGVTAGTLVLVPPGVVHGFDNDGPGELRFLNFHAPGCGFVQYLRKEGEFDQQPPPADGGRLAADVIVTLPGGGERFQREDRAVTILGGLPDISVLLLEVEPEWTGIPPHDHDDQVDAFFVLEGEVGFIAGDAVAHGAPGSFYAATPGARHGIENPGGRISLLNIHGPDAGFADWVRSQ
;
A
#
# COMPACT_ATOMS: atom_id res chain seq x y z
N MET A 1 16.41 -7.42 11.70
CA MET A 1 15.13 -7.28 12.45
C MET A 1 14.27 -8.48 12.07
N GLN A 2 13.45 -9.03 12.94
CA GLN A 2 12.56 -10.13 12.54
C GLN A 2 11.41 -9.57 11.69
N PRO A 3 10.94 -10.32 10.68
CA PRO A 3 9.74 -9.92 9.93
C PRO A 3 8.55 -9.71 10.84
N LEU A 4 7.71 -8.74 10.50
CA LEU A 4 6.54 -8.34 11.28
C LEU A 4 5.28 -8.92 10.64
N LEU A 5 4.52 -9.74 11.36
CA LEU A 5 3.16 -10.13 10.98
C LEU A 5 2.18 -9.56 11.99
N LEU A 6 1.14 -8.88 11.52
CA LEU A 6 0.02 -8.41 12.34
C LEU A 6 -1.26 -8.34 11.51
N THR A 7 -2.40 -8.42 12.19
CA THR A 7 -3.67 -8.03 11.58
C THR A 7 -3.84 -6.52 11.63
N THR A 8 -4.74 -5.97 10.82
CA THR A 8 -5.05 -4.53 10.86
C THR A 8 -5.46 -4.06 12.25
N SER A 9 -6.09 -4.93 13.05
CA SER A 9 -6.49 -4.61 14.43
C SER A 9 -5.33 -4.59 15.44
N GLU A 10 -4.19 -5.22 15.12
CA GLU A 10 -2.99 -5.25 15.97
C GLU A 10 -2.01 -4.13 15.65
N GLY A 11 -2.18 -3.44 14.52
CA GLY A 11 -1.41 -2.24 14.19
C GLY A 11 -1.51 -1.18 15.28
N GLU A 12 -0.46 -0.38 15.45
CA GLU A 12 -0.43 0.71 16.43
C GLU A 12 -1.56 1.70 16.18
N ALA A 13 -2.48 1.84 17.14
CA ALA A 13 -3.65 2.70 17.00
C ALA A 13 -3.27 4.18 17.25
N ILE A 14 -3.33 5.00 16.23
CA ILE A 14 -3.14 6.46 16.32
C ILE A 14 -4.48 7.17 16.50
N VAL A 15 -5.48 6.75 15.75
CA VAL A 15 -6.86 7.22 15.88
C VAL A 15 -7.76 5.99 16.02
N ASN A 16 -8.63 6.02 17.03
CA ASN A 16 -9.62 4.97 17.25
C ASN A 16 -10.92 5.62 17.72
N ARG A 17 -11.72 6.07 16.76
CA ARG A 17 -13.02 6.73 16.98
C ARG A 17 -14.08 6.15 16.04
N PRO A 18 -15.36 6.25 16.37
CA PRO A 18 -16.43 5.76 15.49
C PRO A 18 -16.37 6.33 14.06
N GLU A 19 -15.96 7.60 13.91
CA GLU A 19 -15.92 8.28 12.63
C GLU A 19 -14.64 7.97 11.84
N ARG A 20 -13.54 7.67 12.55
CA ARG A 20 -12.22 7.47 11.94
C ARG A 20 -11.36 6.53 12.76
N GLU A 21 -10.72 5.59 12.06
CA GLU A 21 -9.67 4.74 12.62
C GLU A 21 -8.42 4.83 11.74
N LEU A 22 -7.25 4.92 12.37
CA LEU A 22 -5.96 4.90 11.71
C LEU A 22 -4.98 4.08 12.53
N ARG A 23 -4.33 3.12 11.87
CA ARG A 23 -3.33 2.23 12.48
C ARG A 23 -2.07 2.18 11.64
N ILE A 24 -0.92 2.21 12.29
CA ILE A 24 0.38 2.00 11.66
C ILE A 24 0.60 0.49 11.52
N LEU A 25 0.91 0.04 10.30
CA LEU A 25 1.24 -1.35 9.98
C LEU A 25 2.73 -1.54 9.70
N CYS A 26 3.40 -0.55 9.09
CA CYS A 26 4.84 -0.56 8.85
C CYS A 26 5.44 0.81 9.18
N ASP A 27 6.56 0.77 9.90
CA ASP A 27 7.36 1.93 10.28
C ASP A 27 8.83 1.64 9.94
N HIS A 28 9.18 1.82 8.68
CA HIS A 28 10.54 1.69 8.17
C HIS A 28 10.87 2.91 7.29
N ASP A 29 12.09 3.44 7.38
CA ASP A 29 12.49 4.67 6.65
C ASP A 29 12.18 4.63 5.15
N TRP A 30 12.19 3.45 4.53
CA TRP A 30 11.90 3.28 3.11
C TRP A 30 10.42 3.10 2.79
N LEU A 31 9.62 2.69 3.79
CA LEU A 31 8.19 2.43 3.58
C LEU A 31 7.41 2.59 4.88
N HIS A 32 6.52 3.56 4.93
CA HIS A 32 5.45 3.58 5.93
C HIS A 32 4.15 3.05 5.33
N VAL A 33 3.45 2.21 6.07
CA VAL A 33 2.12 1.72 5.69
C VAL A 33 1.15 1.93 6.84
N THR A 34 0.01 2.53 6.53
CA THR A 34 -1.11 2.63 7.48
C THR A 34 -2.36 1.99 6.90
N TRP A 35 -3.20 1.48 7.79
CA TRP A 35 -4.57 1.12 7.48
C TRP A 35 -5.50 2.18 8.05
N THR A 36 -6.45 2.63 7.24
CA THR A 36 -7.35 3.72 7.60
C THR A 36 -8.79 3.37 7.26
N ARG A 37 -9.70 3.73 8.17
CA ARG A 37 -11.15 3.67 8.01
C ARG A 37 -11.76 5.05 8.26
N HIS A 38 -12.61 5.49 7.35
CA HIS A 38 -13.45 6.69 7.48
C HIS A 38 -14.94 6.29 7.41
N ALA A 39 -15.75 6.77 8.34
CA ALA A 39 -17.20 6.66 8.24
C ALA A 39 -17.75 7.49 7.07
N GLU A 40 -19.00 7.28 6.70
CA GLU A 40 -19.69 8.05 5.65
C GLU A 40 -19.60 9.55 5.90
N GLY A 41 -19.26 10.32 4.85
CA GLY A 41 -19.14 11.77 4.89
C GLY A 41 -17.93 12.29 5.67
N GLN A 42 -17.04 11.41 6.15
CA GLN A 42 -15.86 11.83 6.89
C GLN A 42 -14.85 12.53 5.95
N ARG A 43 -14.47 13.76 6.32
CA ARG A 43 -13.38 14.47 5.64
C ARG A 43 -12.06 13.75 5.80
N GLY A 44 -11.30 13.69 4.71
CA GLY A 44 -9.94 13.15 4.67
C GLY A 44 -8.87 14.24 4.77
N ALA A 45 -7.86 14.14 3.91
CA ALA A 45 -6.79 15.11 3.83
C ALA A 45 -7.20 16.30 2.97
N GLU A 46 -7.04 17.53 3.50
CA GLU A 46 -7.15 18.75 2.71
C GLU A 46 -6.06 18.78 1.63
N PRO A 47 -6.26 19.53 0.53
CA PRO A 47 -5.27 19.62 -0.52
C PRO A 47 -3.89 20.04 -0.02
N HIS A 48 -2.86 19.27 -0.38
CA HIS A 48 -1.47 19.47 -0.01
C HIS A 48 -0.52 18.85 -1.04
N ILE A 49 0.78 19.04 -0.86
CA ILE A 49 1.83 18.36 -1.62
C ILE A 49 2.85 17.73 -0.70
N HIS A 50 3.53 16.71 -1.20
CA HIS A 50 4.79 16.18 -0.66
C HIS A 50 5.93 16.49 -1.64
N LEU A 51 7.11 16.84 -1.13
CA LEU A 51 8.24 17.23 -1.98
C LEU A 51 9.22 16.08 -2.23
N HIS A 52 9.26 15.09 -1.34
CA HIS A 52 10.35 14.10 -1.30
C HIS A 52 9.88 12.64 -1.25
N HIS A 53 8.57 12.37 -1.29
CA HIS A 53 8.07 11.00 -1.26
C HIS A 53 6.80 10.82 -2.10
N VAL A 54 6.53 9.58 -2.44
CA VAL A 54 5.27 9.14 -3.07
C VAL A 54 4.23 8.95 -1.98
N ASP A 55 3.03 9.48 -2.17
CA ASP A 55 1.84 9.14 -1.38
C ASP A 55 0.96 8.18 -2.19
N GLY A 56 0.75 6.99 -1.67
CA GLY A 56 0.03 5.93 -2.34
C GLY A 56 -1.22 5.49 -1.57
N PHE A 57 -2.25 5.09 -2.30
CA PHE A 57 -3.51 4.60 -1.74
C PHE A 57 -3.93 3.30 -2.43
N PHE A 58 -4.30 2.30 -1.65
CA PHE A 58 -5.02 1.14 -2.18
C PHE A 58 -6.37 1.04 -1.48
N VAL A 59 -7.46 1.23 -2.22
CA VAL A 59 -8.82 1.22 -1.66
C VAL A 59 -9.26 -0.21 -1.41
N LEU A 60 -9.53 -0.55 -0.15
CA LEU A 60 -9.97 -1.87 0.29
C LEU A 60 -11.50 -2.01 0.25
N ALA A 61 -12.22 -0.94 0.57
CA ALA A 61 -13.69 -0.93 0.56
C ALA A 61 -14.23 0.49 0.44
N GLY A 62 -15.42 0.63 -0.11
CA GLY A 62 -16.09 1.91 -0.26
C GLY A 62 -15.62 2.71 -1.47
N ARG A 63 -15.75 4.04 -1.40
CA ARG A 63 -15.37 4.98 -2.44
C ARG A 63 -14.62 6.16 -1.85
N MET A 64 -13.48 6.49 -2.42
CA MET A 64 -12.70 7.67 -2.09
C MET A 64 -12.94 8.75 -3.16
N ALA A 65 -13.30 9.96 -2.76
CA ALA A 65 -13.27 11.13 -3.61
C ALA A 65 -11.87 11.72 -3.60
N LEU A 66 -11.07 11.32 -4.58
CA LEU A 66 -9.69 11.76 -4.74
C LEU A 66 -9.66 13.06 -5.52
N ARG A 67 -8.95 14.07 -5.02
CA ARG A 67 -8.64 15.32 -5.72
C ARG A 67 -7.16 15.33 -6.06
N VAL A 68 -6.80 15.55 -7.31
CA VAL A 68 -5.41 15.59 -7.76
C VAL A 68 -5.16 16.69 -8.77
N GLY A 69 -3.96 17.26 -8.74
CA GLY A 69 -3.52 18.32 -9.63
C GLY A 69 -4.10 19.69 -9.28
N PRO A 70 -3.84 20.70 -10.12
CA PRO A 70 -4.16 22.09 -9.80
C PRO A 70 -5.67 22.40 -9.75
N GLU A 71 -6.49 21.66 -10.48
CA GLU A 71 -7.93 21.92 -10.56
C GLU A 71 -8.73 21.28 -9.42
N LEU A 72 -8.15 20.25 -8.77
CA LEU A 72 -8.73 19.57 -7.61
C LEU A 72 -10.15 19.02 -7.81
N GLU A 73 -10.55 18.76 -9.06
CA GLU A 73 -11.83 18.13 -9.36
C GLU A 73 -11.84 16.70 -8.77
N PRO A 74 -12.87 16.33 -8.00
CA PRO A 74 -12.91 15.04 -7.36
C PRO A 74 -13.16 13.90 -8.36
N VAL A 75 -12.30 12.89 -8.33
CA VAL A 75 -12.46 11.63 -9.06
C VAL A 75 -12.78 10.52 -8.06
N GLY A 76 -13.89 9.83 -8.28
CA GLY A 76 -14.29 8.71 -7.43
C GLY A 76 -13.49 7.46 -7.75
N VAL A 77 -12.71 6.97 -6.80
CA VAL A 77 -12.01 5.68 -6.88
C VAL A 77 -12.61 4.68 -5.90
N THR A 78 -12.73 3.42 -6.31
CA THR A 78 -13.45 2.37 -5.58
C THR A 78 -12.52 1.24 -5.14
N ALA A 79 -13.04 0.29 -4.37
CA ALA A 79 -12.29 -0.89 -3.91
C ALA A 79 -11.53 -1.57 -5.07
N GLY A 80 -10.28 -1.96 -4.82
CA GLY A 80 -9.35 -2.53 -5.79
C GLY A 80 -8.58 -1.50 -6.62
N THR A 81 -8.81 -0.19 -6.42
CA THR A 81 -8.03 0.87 -7.11
C THR A 81 -6.73 1.15 -6.38
N LEU A 82 -5.61 1.16 -7.13
CA LEU A 82 -4.34 1.74 -6.70
C LEU A 82 -4.23 3.19 -7.20
N VAL A 83 -3.74 4.07 -6.34
CA VAL A 83 -3.32 5.44 -6.69
C VAL A 83 -1.90 5.64 -6.18
N LEU A 84 -0.99 6.14 -7.02
CA LEU A 84 0.34 6.62 -6.60
C LEU A 84 0.49 8.07 -7.03
N VAL A 85 0.66 8.94 -6.06
CA VAL A 85 0.85 10.38 -6.26
C VAL A 85 2.33 10.70 -6.09
N PRO A 86 3.05 11.07 -7.17
CA PRO A 86 4.46 11.41 -7.08
C PRO A 86 4.69 12.76 -6.38
N PRO A 87 5.94 13.03 -5.91
CA PRO A 87 6.30 14.30 -5.31
C PRO A 87 5.90 15.50 -6.16
N GLY A 88 5.42 16.56 -5.52
CA GLY A 88 5.05 17.84 -6.15
C GLY A 88 3.65 17.89 -6.78
N VAL A 89 2.88 16.80 -6.75
CA VAL A 89 1.47 16.80 -7.20
C VAL A 89 0.56 17.16 -6.04
N VAL A 90 -0.27 18.19 -6.23
CA VAL A 90 -1.31 18.55 -5.23
C VAL A 90 -2.35 17.44 -5.18
N HIS A 91 -2.68 17.00 -3.97
CA HIS A 91 -3.71 16.00 -3.76
C HIS A 91 -4.41 16.12 -2.43
N GLY A 92 -5.55 15.49 -2.31
CA GLY A 92 -6.36 15.38 -1.11
C GLY A 92 -7.50 14.41 -1.36
N PHE A 93 -8.22 14.00 -0.32
CA PHE A 93 -9.31 13.06 -0.46
C PHE A 93 -10.37 13.21 0.62
N ASP A 94 -11.56 12.69 0.35
CA ASP A 94 -12.66 12.56 1.31
C ASP A 94 -13.35 11.19 1.14
N ASN A 95 -14.14 10.79 2.13
CA ASN A 95 -15.19 9.80 1.94
C ASN A 95 -16.50 10.53 1.62
N ASP A 96 -16.82 10.70 0.35
CA ASP A 96 -18.07 11.29 -0.14
C ASP A 96 -19.11 10.23 -0.56
N GLY A 97 -18.72 8.95 -0.46
CA GLY A 97 -19.57 7.83 -0.84
C GLY A 97 -20.56 7.42 0.26
N PRO A 98 -21.56 6.61 -0.10
CA PRO A 98 -22.37 5.95 0.89
C PRO A 98 -21.54 4.88 1.63
N GLY A 99 -21.65 4.89 2.96
CA GLY A 99 -20.99 3.91 3.81
C GLY A 99 -19.52 4.20 4.11
N GLU A 100 -18.85 3.18 4.54
CA GLU A 100 -17.49 3.25 5.07
C GLU A 100 -16.45 3.16 3.96
N LEU A 101 -15.41 4.01 4.03
CA LEU A 101 -14.21 3.91 3.21
C LEU A 101 -13.10 3.25 4.03
N ARG A 102 -12.45 2.21 3.48
CA ARG A 102 -11.25 1.59 4.04
C ARG A 102 -10.15 1.54 2.98
N PHE A 103 -8.93 1.88 3.38
CA PHE A 103 -7.79 1.90 2.46
C PHE A 103 -6.46 1.69 3.20
N LEU A 104 -5.46 1.22 2.46
CA LEU A 104 -4.06 1.31 2.85
C LEU A 104 -3.50 2.61 2.30
N ASN A 105 -2.66 3.28 3.10
CA ASN A 105 -1.92 4.44 2.67
C ASN A 105 -0.43 4.16 2.80
N PHE A 106 0.33 4.49 1.76
CA PHE A 106 1.76 4.22 1.63
C PHE A 106 2.53 5.52 1.53
N HIS A 107 3.63 5.66 2.26
CA HIS A 107 4.60 6.73 2.08
C HIS A 107 5.96 6.11 1.78
N ALA A 108 6.50 6.40 0.60
CA ALA A 108 7.77 5.84 0.14
C ALA A 108 8.66 6.93 -0.52
N PRO A 109 9.84 7.21 0.07
CA PRO A 109 10.27 6.83 1.43
C PRO A 109 9.35 7.42 2.51
N GLY A 110 9.47 6.95 3.75
CA GLY A 110 8.56 7.33 4.85
C GLY A 110 8.52 8.80 5.23
N CYS A 111 9.60 9.54 5.05
CA CYS A 111 9.73 11.01 5.22
C CYS A 111 9.10 11.56 6.52
N GLY A 112 9.14 10.80 7.61
CA GLY A 112 8.66 11.25 8.92
C GLY A 112 7.15 11.11 9.14
N PHE A 113 6.40 10.46 8.25
CA PHE A 113 4.94 10.34 8.37
C PHE A 113 4.50 9.67 9.67
N VAL A 114 5.12 8.56 10.06
CA VAL A 114 4.77 7.86 11.31
C VAL A 114 5.11 8.71 12.53
N GLN A 115 6.26 9.39 12.54
CA GLN A 115 6.65 10.30 13.62
C GLN A 115 5.66 11.47 13.74
N TYR A 116 5.21 12.02 12.62
CA TYR A 116 4.17 13.05 12.62
C TYR A 116 2.85 12.53 13.21
N LEU A 117 2.42 11.33 12.82
CA LEU A 117 1.21 10.71 13.38
C LEU A 117 1.28 10.52 14.89
N ARG A 118 2.45 10.17 15.42
CA ARG A 118 2.73 10.07 16.87
C ARG A 118 2.90 11.41 17.56
N LYS A 119 2.98 12.53 16.81
CA LYS A 119 3.30 13.88 17.28
C LYS A 119 4.73 14.01 17.84
N GLU A 120 5.64 13.26 17.25
CA GLU A 120 7.06 13.19 17.65
C GLU A 120 8.00 13.88 16.66
N GLY A 121 7.50 14.36 15.52
CA GLY A 121 8.29 14.97 14.46
C GLY A 121 7.47 15.74 13.43
N GLU A 122 8.20 16.34 12.50
CA GLU A 122 7.64 16.99 11.32
C GLU A 122 7.45 15.99 10.17
N PHE A 123 6.62 16.36 9.22
CA PHE A 123 6.31 15.58 8.04
C PHE A 123 6.45 16.43 6.78
N ASP A 124 6.90 15.83 5.69
CA ASP A 124 6.99 16.44 4.36
C ASP A 124 5.60 16.69 3.78
N GLN A 125 4.85 17.63 4.37
CA GLN A 125 3.54 18.05 3.89
C GLN A 125 3.50 19.57 3.81
N GLN A 126 3.26 20.10 2.61
CA GLN A 126 3.22 21.53 2.34
C GLN A 126 1.84 21.95 1.79
N PRO A 127 1.39 23.20 2.01
CA PRO A 127 0.21 23.71 1.34
C PRO A 127 0.41 23.74 -0.18
N PRO A 128 -0.69 23.68 -0.96
CA PRO A 128 -0.60 23.78 -2.40
C PRO A 128 0.16 25.03 -2.84
N PRO A 129 1.11 24.93 -3.79
CA PRO A 129 1.81 26.09 -4.31
C PRO A 129 0.88 26.96 -5.16
N ALA A 130 1.18 28.26 -5.28
CA ALA A 130 0.34 29.22 -5.99
C ALA A 130 0.19 28.94 -7.49
N ASP A 131 1.14 28.24 -8.09
CA ASP A 131 1.12 27.81 -9.50
C ASP A 131 0.41 26.46 -9.73
N GLY A 132 -0.16 25.85 -8.68
CA GLY A 132 -0.87 24.58 -8.74
C GLY A 132 0.01 23.34 -8.72
N GLY A 133 1.34 23.50 -8.66
CA GLY A 133 2.27 22.38 -8.59
C GLY A 133 2.36 21.56 -9.88
N ARG A 134 2.84 20.31 -9.73
CA ARG A 134 3.03 19.36 -10.83
C ARG A 134 1.69 18.85 -11.38
N LEU A 135 1.66 18.47 -12.66
CA LEU A 135 0.43 18.05 -13.32
C LEU A 135 -0.08 16.70 -12.82
N ALA A 136 -1.40 16.54 -12.78
CA ALA A 136 -2.07 15.30 -12.42
C ALA A 136 -1.76 14.11 -13.39
N ALA A 137 -1.29 14.40 -14.61
CA ALA A 137 -0.93 13.38 -15.58
C ALA A 137 0.21 12.44 -15.12
N ASP A 138 0.97 12.86 -14.10
CA ASP A 138 2.04 12.03 -13.51
C ASP A 138 1.52 11.06 -12.43
N VAL A 139 0.25 11.17 -12.04
CA VAL A 139 -0.38 10.26 -11.06
C VAL A 139 -0.71 8.94 -11.73
N ILE A 140 -0.33 7.84 -11.10
CA ILE A 140 -0.73 6.52 -11.52
C ILE A 140 -2.08 6.18 -10.86
N VAL A 141 -3.09 5.88 -11.67
CA VAL A 141 -4.39 5.38 -11.21
C VAL A 141 -4.68 4.08 -11.93
N THR A 142 -4.66 2.97 -11.20
CA THR A 142 -4.98 1.65 -11.74
C THR A 142 -6.30 1.18 -11.15
N LEU A 143 -7.33 1.12 -11.99
CA LEU A 143 -8.67 0.69 -11.62
C LEU A 143 -8.73 -0.84 -11.39
N PRO A 144 -9.75 -1.36 -10.71
CA PRO A 144 -9.95 -2.79 -10.51
C PRO A 144 -9.89 -3.56 -11.83
N GLY A 145 -9.07 -4.61 -11.88
CA GLY A 145 -8.82 -5.41 -13.09
C GLY A 145 -7.87 -4.77 -14.09
N GLY A 146 -7.36 -3.56 -13.81
CA GLY A 146 -6.31 -2.91 -14.60
C GLY A 146 -4.91 -3.37 -14.19
N GLY A 147 -3.90 -2.79 -14.84
CA GLY A 147 -2.49 -3.14 -14.64
C GLY A 147 -1.95 -4.07 -15.71
N GLU A 148 -0.66 -4.38 -15.62
CA GLU A 148 0.03 -5.26 -16.55
C GLU A 148 0.07 -6.68 -15.97
N ARG A 149 -0.75 -7.60 -16.53
CA ARG A 149 -0.98 -8.94 -15.99
C ARG A 149 -0.12 -10.00 -16.67
N PHE A 150 0.58 -10.81 -15.87
CA PHE A 150 1.40 -11.95 -16.27
C PHE A 150 0.78 -13.22 -15.71
N GLN A 151 0.17 -14.03 -16.59
CA GLN A 151 -0.51 -15.26 -16.21
C GLN A 151 0.41 -16.47 -16.35
N ARG A 152 0.43 -17.33 -15.34
CA ARG A 152 1.01 -18.67 -15.33
C ARG A 152 -0.10 -19.70 -15.05
N GLU A 153 0.25 -20.98 -15.04
CA GLU A 153 -0.71 -22.06 -14.80
C GLU A 153 -1.29 -22.00 -13.37
N ASP A 154 -0.41 -21.74 -12.39
CA ASP A 154 -0.72 -21.77 -10.96
C ASP A 154 -0.84 -20.38 -10.31
N ARG A 155 -0.55 -19.31 -11.04
CA ARG A 155 -0.56 -17.94 -10.50
C ARG A 155 -0.69 -16.86 -11.57
N ALA A 156 -1.09 -15.69 -11.14
CA ALA A 156 -0.94 -14.45 -11.89
C ALA A 156 -0.27 -13.38 -11.05
N VAL A 157 0.60 -12.61 -11.68
CA VAL A 157 1.17 -11.38 -11.11
C VAL A 157 0.68 -10.21 -11.96
N THR A 158 0.05 -9.23 -11.32
CA THR A 158 -0.37 -7.99 -12.00
C THR A 158 0.42 -6.83 -11.43
N ILE A 159 1.23 -6.17 -12.25
CA ILE A 159 1.88 -4.92 -11.87
C ILE A 159 0.81 -3.83 -11.89
N LEU A 160 0.42 -3.34 -10.71
CA LEU A 160 -0.58 -2.28 -10.57
C LEU A 160 0.04 -0.91 -10.81
N GLY A 161 1.28 -0.69 -10.40
CA GLY A 161 2.00 0.55 -10.62
C GLY A 161 3.36 0.55 -9.97
N GLY A 162 4.24 1.45 -10.45
CA GLY A 162 5.58 1.62 -9.91
C GLY A 162 6.14 3.00 -10.18
N LEU A 163 6.88 3.51 -9.21
CA LEU A 163 7.72 4.71 -9.24
C LEU A 163 9.05 4.32 -8.57
N PRO A 164 10.14 5.07 -8.73
CA PRO A 164 11.44 4.66 -8.19
C PRO A 164 11.44 4.29 -6.70
N ASP A 165 10.58 4.93 -5.90
CA ASP A 165 10.52 4.73 -4.46
C ASP A 165 9.52 3.64 -4.02
N ILE A 166 8.69 3.12 -4.94
CA ILE A 166 7.67 2.12 -4.63
C ILE A 166 7.24 1.34 -5.86
N SER A 167 7.02 0.02 -5.71
CA SER A 167 6.21 -0.75 -6.64
C SER A 167 5.11 -1.51 -5.92
N VAL A 168 3.94 -1.64 -6.58
CA VAL A 168 2.77 -2.32 -6.03
C VAL A 168 2.24 -3.32 -7.05
N LEU A 169 2.08 -4.55 -6.58
CA LEU A 169 1.67 -5.68 -7.40
C LEU A 169 0.51 -6.42 -6.72
N LEU A 170 -0.26 -7.12 -7.54
CA LEU A 170 -1.27 -8.08 -7.09
C LEU A 170 -0.78 -9.48 -7.46
N LEU A 171 -0.62 -10.35 -6.46
CA LEU A 171 -0.32 -11.77 -6.64
C LEU A 171 -1.59 -12.56 -6.36
N GLU A 172 -2.07 -13.29 -7.36
CA GLU A 172 -3.20 -14.21 -7.26
C GLU A 172 -2.71 -15.61 -7.56
N VAL A 173 -3.01 -16.55 -6.69
CA VAL A 173 -2.50 -17.94 -6.81
C VAL A 173 -3.61 -18.95 -6.68
N GLU A 174 -3.45 -20.07 -7.39
CA GLU A 174 -4.32 -21.24 -7.32
C GLU A 174 -3.84 -22.20 -6.22
N PRO A 175 -4.67 -23.16 -5.80
CA PRO A 175 -4.34 -24.11 -4.73
C PRO A 175 -3.06 -24.91 -4.95
N GLU A 176 -2.68 -25.15 -6.20
CA GLU A 176 -1.50 -25.93 -6.60
C GLU A 176 -0.18 -25.15 -6.47
N TRP A 177 -0.24 -23.83 -6.36
CA TRP A 177 0.95 -23.00 -6.14
C TRP A 177 1.55 -23.27 -4.76
N THR A 178 2.83 -23.60 -4.71
CA THR A 178 3.49 -24.04 -3.48
C THR A 178 4.09 -22.90 -2.64
N GLY A 179 4.23 -21.69 -3.21
CA GLY A 179 4.76 -20.55 -2.49
C GLY A 179 6.01 -19.93 -3.09
N ILE A 180 6.62 -19.05 -2.32
CA ILE A 180 7.92 -18.41 -2.58
C ILE A 180 8.92 -18.99 -1.59
N PRO A 181 10.00 -19.67 -2.06
CA PRO A 181 11.03 -20.20 -1.18
C PRO A 181 11.66 -19.11 -0.31
N PRO A 182 12.18 -19.45 0.90
CA PRO A 182 12.85 -18.48 1.74
C PRO A 182 14.06 -17.82 1.06
N HIS A 183 14.03 -16.49 1.01
CA HIS A 183 15.05 -15.61 0.42
C HIS A 183 15.18 -14.33 1.25
N ASP A 184 16.05 -13.43 0.87
CA ASP A 184 16.23 -12.10 1.47
C ASP A 184 16.54 -11.06 0.40
N HIS A 185 16.31 -9.79 0.75
CA HIS A 185 16.67 -8.60 -0.04
C HIS A 185 17.42 -7.64 0.87
N ASP A 186 18.49 -7.01 0.36
CA ASP A 186 19.28 -6.04 1.12
C ASP A 186 18.86 -4.58 0.84
N ASP A 187 18.05 -4.37 -0.20
CA ASP A 187 17.80 -3.07 -0.82
C ASP A 187 16.33 -2.63 -0.85
N GLN A 188 15.42 -3.41 -0.25
CA GLN A 188 13.99 -3.08 -0.17
C GLN A 188 13.32 -3.63 1.08
N VAL A 189 12.21 -3.01 1.47
CA VAL A 189 11.17 -3.62 2.31
C VAL A 189 10.24 -4.37 1.39
N ASP A 190 9.98 -5.65 1.68
CA ASP A 190 9.00 -6.47 0.99
C ASP A 190 7.79 -6.69 1.90
N ALA A 191 6.66 -6.10 1.52
CA ALA A 191 5.46 -6.12 2.34
C ALA A 191 4.27 -6.72 1.59
N PHE A 192 3.41 -7.43 2.34
CA PHE A 192 2.24 -8.11 1.82
C PHE A 192 1.00 -7.78 2.65
N PHE A 193 -0.11 -7.54 1.98
CA PHE A 193 -1.42 -7.47 2.60
C PHE A 193 -2.32 -8.56 2.03
N VAL A 194 -2.92 -9.36 2.91
CA VAL A 194 -3.80 -10.46 2.51
C VAL A 194 -5.18 -9.88 2.15
N LEU A 195 -5.55 -9.99 0.88
CA LEU A 195 -6.86 -9.59 0.38
C LEU A 195 -7.86 -10.74 0.47
N GLU A 196 -7.43 -11.96 0.08
CA GLU A 196 -8.25 -13.18 0.09
C GLU A 196 -7.42 -14.41 0.44
N GLY A 197 -8.06 -15.41 1.04
CA GLY A 197 -7.46 -16.71 1.35
C GLY A 197 -6.64 -16.72 2.65
N GLU A 198 -5.99 -17.84 2.90
CA GLU A 198 -5.07 -18.05 4.02
C GLU A 198 -3.66 -18.29 3.46
N VAL A 199 -2.65 -17.71 4.11
CA VAL A 199 -1.27 -17.77 3.67
C VAL A 199 -0.34 -18.05 4.84
N GLY A 200 0.72 -18.85 4.63
CA GLY A 200 1.83 -19.00 5.55
C GLY A 200 2.95 -18.03 5.19
N PHE A 201 3.30 -17.13 6.10
CA PHE A 201 4.47 -16.26 5.95
C PHE A 201 5.66 -16.88 6.66
N ILE A 202 6.72 -17.19 5.91
CA ILE A 202 7.96 -17.73 6.44
C ILE A 202 8.80 -16.57 6.97
N ALA A 203 9.20 -16.66 8.25
CA ALA A 203 10.00 -15.66 8.94
C ALA A 203 11.21 -16.38 9.61
N GLY A 204 12.34 -16.44 8.93
CA GLY A 204 13.47 -17.27 9.33
C GLY A 204 13.08 -18.76 9.31
N ASP A 205 13.06 -19.40 10.49
CA ASP A 205 12.68 -20.83 10.65
C ASP A 205 11.21 -21.02 11.08
N ALA A 206 10.45 -19.94 11.25
CA ALA A 206 9.05 -19.98 11.69
C ALA A 206 8.09 -19.71 10.53
N VAL A 207 6.89 -20.27 10.61
CA VAL A 207 5.77 -19.94 9.72
C VAL A 207 4.67 -19.29 10.57
N ALA A 208 4.23 -18.11 10.13
CA ALA A 208 3.13 -17.39 10.74
C ALA A 208 1.96 -17.33 9.75
N HIS A 209 0.76 -17.71 10.19
CA HIS A 209 -0.42 -17.78 9.32
C HIS A 209 -1.17 -16.45 9.30
N GLY A 210 -1.47 -15.97 8.09
CA GLY A 210 -2.26 -14.77 7.83
C GLY A 210 -3.57 -15.10 7.12
N ALA A 211 -4.62 -14.34 7.46
CA ALA A 211 -5.94 -14.37 6.83
C ALA A 211 -6.26 -12.99 6.24
N PRO A 212 -7.37 -12.79 5.53
CA PRO A 212 -7.75 -11.48 4.98
C PRO A 212 -7.69 -10.37 6.03
N GLY A 213 -6.96 -9.29 5.71
CA GLY A 213 -6.63 -8.20 6.64
C GLY A 213 -5.32 -8.38 7.41
N SER A 214 -4.59 -9.48 7.23
CA SER A 214 -3.22 -9.60 7.76
C SER A 214 -2.23 -8.82 6.90
N PHE A 215 -1.27 -8.19 7.58
CA PHE A 215 -0.15 -7.48 6.97
C PHE A 215 1.17 -8.12 7.42
N TYR A 216 2.07 -8.33 6.49
CA TYR A 216 3.40 -8.86 6.75
C TYR A 216 4.44 -7.95 6.09
N ALA A 217 5.55 -7.68 6.77
CA ALA A 217 6.67 -6.93 6.21
C ALA A 217 8.00 -7.59 6.58
N ALA A 218 8.81 -7.84 5.57
CA ALA A 218 10.21 -8.22 5.69
C ALA A 218 11.09 -6.99 5.41
N THR A 219 11.87 -6.59 6.40
CA THR A 219 12.85 -5.50 6.25
C THR A 219 14.12 -6.01 5.57
N PRO A 220 14.99 -5.14 5.05
CA PRO A 220 16.25 -5.53 4.44
C PRO A 220 17.04 -6.53 5.26
N GLY A 221 17.55 -7.57 4.62
CA GLY A 221 18.30 -8.68 5.23
C GLY A 221 17.45 -9.67 6.05
N ALA A 222 16.14 -9.47 6.15
CA ALA A 222 15.26 -10.42 6.83
C ALA A 222 14.90 -11.59 5.91
N ARG A 223 15.30 -12.82 6.28
CA ARG A 223 14.94 -14.02 5.53
C ARG A 223 13.45 -14.30 5.63
N HIS A 224 12.79 -14.34 4.49
CA HIS A 224 11.34 -14.48 4.38
C HIS A 224 10.92 -15.31 3.16
N GLY A 225 9.64 -15.71 3.15
CA GLY A 225 9.04 -16.45 2.05
C GLY A 225 7.54 -16.63 2.29
N ILE A 226 6.89 -17.33 1.37
CA ILE A 226 5.45 -17.60 1.43
C ILE A 226 5.22 -19.09 1.17
N GLU A 227 4.32 -19.70 1.93
CA GLU A 227 3.75 -21.00 1.62
C GLU A 227 2.23 -20.91 1.42
N ASN A 228 1.71 -21.71 0.50
CA ASN A 228 0.27 -21.84 0.29
C ASN A 228 -0.23 -23.08 1.04
N PRO A 229 -1.13 -22.95 2.01
CA PRO A 229 -1.73 -24.10 2.70
C PRO A 229 -2.72 -24.90 1.83
N GLY A 230 -2.88 -24.55 0.54
CA GLY A 230 -3.69 -25.30 -0.43
C GLY A 230 -5.00 -24.61 -0.82
N GLY A 231 -5.05 -23.29 -0.70
CA GLY A 231 -6.20 -22.46 -1.09
C GLY A 231 -5.89 -21.47 -2.20
N ARG A 232 -6.92 -20.80 -2.70
CA ARG A 232 -6.73 -19.58 -3.50
C ARG A 232 -6.33 -18.46 -2.60
N ILE A 233 -5.33 -17.67 -3.00
CA ILE A 233 -4.83 -16.54 -2.24
C ILE A 233 -4.74 -15.33 -3.17
N SER A 234 -5.07 -14.16 -2.63
CA SER A 234 -4.83 -12.86 -3.27
C SER A 234 -4.06 -11.97 -2.31
N LEU A 235 -2.87 -11.52 -2.71
CA LEU A 235 -1.98 -10.67 -1.93
C LEU A 235 -1.70 -9.37 -2.68
N LEU A 236 -1.82 -8.24 -1.99
CA LEU A 236 -1.19 -7.02 -2.42
C LEU A 236 0.27 -7.05 -1.95
N ASN A 237 1.22 -6.97 -2.88
CA ASN A 237 2.65 -6.94 -2.60
C ASN A 237 3.19 -5.53 -2.85
N ILE A 238 3.96 -5.00 -1.91
CA ILE A 238 4.44 -3.63 -1.90
C ILE A 238 5.93 -3.65 -1.63
N HIS A 239 6.71 -3.09 -2.55
CA HIS A 239 8.15 -2.91 -2.39
C HIS A 239 8.47 -1.43 -2.18
N GLY A 240 9.26 -1.13 -1.18
CA GLY A 240 9.80 0.19 -0.92
C GLY A 240 11.31 0.12 -0.62
N PRO A 241 12.17 0.69 -1.52
CA PRO A 241 11.91 1.22 -2.86
C PRO A 241 11.59 0.14 -3.92
N ASP A 242 11.32 0.53 -5.17
CA ASP A 242 11.26 -0.40 -6.30
C ASP A 242 12.69 -0.83 -6.68
N ALA A 243 13.08 -2.04 -6.26
CA ALA A 243 14.38 -2.64 -6.56
C ALA A 243 14.38 -3.45 -7.88
N GLY A 244 13.49 -3.11 -8.83
CA GLY A 244 13.44 -3.73 -10.15
C GLY A 244 12.61 -5.02 -10.23
N PHE A 245 11.77 -5.29 -9.23
CA PHE A 245 10.93 -6.49 -9.23
C PHE A 245 9.92 -6.50 -10.40
N ALA A 246 9.33 -5.35 -10.73
CA ALA A 246 8.45 -5.23 -11.89
C ALA A 246 9.16 -5.57 -13.20
N ASP A 247 10.40 -5.13 -13.39
CA ASP A 247 11.20 -5.45 -14.58
C ASP A 247 11.62 -6.92 -14.62
N TRP A 248 11.92 -7.49 -13.45
CA TRP A 248 12.14 -8.94 -13.34
C TRP A 248 10.89 -9.72 -13.76
N VAL A 249 9.69 -9.36 -13.31
CA VAL A 249 8.43 -10.00 -13.71
C VAL A 249 8.23 -9.94 -15.22
N ARG A 250 8.50 -8.79 -15.86
CA ARG A 250 8.41 -8.61 -17.32
C ARG A 250 9.38 -9.48 -18.10
N SER A 251 10.51 -9.84 -17.48
CA SER A 251 11.57 -10.64 -18.11
C SER A 251 11.29 -12.16 -18.06
N GLN A 252 10.31 -12.64 -17.27
CA GLN A 252 9.96 -14.04 -17.10
C GLN A 252 8.98 -14.51 -18.18
#